data_a067f063e7b0259989dfaed148e0366e
#
_entry.id   a067f063e7b0259989dfaed148e0366e
#
_cell.length_a   1.000
_cell.length_b   1.000
_cell.length_c   1.000
_cell.angle_alpha   90.00
_cell.angle_beta   90.00
_cell.angle_gamma   90.00
#
_symmetry.space_group_name_H-M   'P 1'
#
loop_
_entity.id
_entity.type
_entity.pdbx_description
1 polymer ?
#
loop_
_entity_poly.entity_id
_entity_poly.type
_entity_poly.pdbx_seq_one_letter_code
_entity_poly.pdbx_strand_id
1 'polypeptide(L)'
;GPESEEYYTDEYGRVKIRFLWGEKSTSGTENSSCWVRVSQVWSGDGFGSQFIPRVGSEVLVSFIQGNPDNPIIIGSVYNGQNKPPFSLPENNCKSGFITRSVKNGKKGEGHQLVFDDKENEEKTILTSSGDFHLTVKKDMISNINHLMSLTVAEGRNTEIKKGNDNLILKKGNLHNDVHGNIDIKVSDGDYNLKVAGGSGSFTTDKNLTLESTQSIKIKVGVNEIIISTSGINIKGTQIAIEGQGSAELKGATLKLEGQAMSEVKGTMLTLQGSAMTQIKGGIVNIG
;
A
#
# COMPACT_ATOMS: atom_id res chain seq x y z
N GLY A 1 8.17 -38.90 -23.16
CA GLY A 1 8.64 -37.83 -24.02
C GLY A 1 10.13 -37.91 -24.31
N PRO A 2 10.69 -36.99 -25.12
CA PRO A 2 12.13 -36.90 -25.31
C PRO A 2 12.89 -36.79 -24.00
N GLU A 3 14.15 -37.24 -23.97
CA GLU A 3 15.02 -37.08 -22.81
C GLU A 3 15.17 -35.59 -22.46
N SER A 4 15.11 -35.25 -21.20
CA SER A 4 15.15 -33.89 -20.67
C SER A 4 13.85 -33.07 -20.72
N GLU A 5 12.79 -33.51 -21.33
CA GLU A 5 11.51 -32.81 -21.34
C GLU A 5 10.67 -33.21 -20.13
N GLU A 6 10.19 -32.20 -19.36
CA GLU A 6 9.24 -32.43 -18.25
C GLU A 6 7.79 -32.45 -18.72
N TYR A 7 7.47 -31.82 -19.85
CA TYR A 7 6.18 -31.85 -20.53
C TYR A 7 6.36 -32.24 -21.97
N TYR A 8 5.53 -33.14 -22.47
CA TYR A 8 5.49 -33.54 -23.89
C TYR A 8 4.05 -33.68 -24.35
N THR A 9 3.56 -32.69 -25.07
CA THR A 9 2.18 -32.60 -25.53
C THR A 9 2.11 -32.04 -26.96
N ASP A 10 1.01 -32.33 -27.65
CA ASP A 10 0.67 -31.70 -28.92
C ASP A 10 -0.24 -30.45 -28.72
N GLU A 11 -0.67 -29.84 -29.82
CA GLU A 11 -1.55 -28.66 -29.86
C GLU A 11 -2.94 -28.89 -29.25
N TYR A 12 -3.37 -30.15 -29.14
CA TYR A 12 -4.65 -30.54 -28.52
C TYR A 12 -4.53 -30.93 -27.04
N GLY A 13 -3.35 -30.77 -26.43
CA GLY A 13 -3.11 -31.16 -25.04
C GLY A 13 -3.08 -32.69 -24.83
N ARG A 14 -2.87 -33.48 -25.92
CA ARG A 14 -2.71 -34.92 -25.83
C ARG A 14 -1.27 -35.26 -25.43
N VAL A 15 -1.11 -36.37 -24.74
CA VAL A 15 0.22 -36.85 -24.30
C VAL A 15 0.51 -38.26 -24.81
N LYS A 16 1.74 -38.68 -24.73
CA LYS A 16 2.13 -40.06 -25.00
C LYS A 16 2.30 -40.82 -23.69
N ILE A 17 1.93 -42.08 -23.68
CA ILE A 17 1.96 -42.95 -22.51
C ILE A 17 2.77 -44.21 -22.81
N ARG A 18 3.27 -44.82 -21.73
CA ARG A 18 3.85 -46.17 -21.79
C ARG A 18 3.03 -47.07 -20.87
N PHE A 19 2.51 -48.16 -21.43
CA PHE A 19 1.81 -49.15 -20.61
C PHE A 19 2.81 -49.96 -19.77
N LEU A 20 2.40 -50.36 -18.57
CA LEU A 20 3.26 -51.10 -17.63
C LEU A 20 3.70 -52.46 -18.16
N TRP A 21 2.88 -53.07 -19.04
CA TRP A 21 3.16 -54.35 -19.71
C TRP A 21 3.92 -54.20 -21.06
N GLY A 22 4.14 -52.98 -21.51
CA GLY A 22 4.87 -52.71 -22.75
C GLY A 22 6.35 -53.03 -22.61
N GLU A 23 6.98 -53.49 -23.70
CA GLU A 23 8.42 -53.70 -23.74
C GLU A 23 9.18 -52.40 -23.42
N LYS A 24 10.23 -52.51 -22.62
CA LYS A 24 11.16 -51.42 -22.40
C LYS A 24 11.92 -51.16 -23.68
N SER A 25 11.37 -50.37 -24.59
CA SER A 25 12.11 -49.89 -25.76
C SER A 25 13.33 -49.10 -25.29
N THR A 26 14.47 -49.47 -25.81
CA THR A 26 15.74 -48.77 -25.53
C THR A 26 15.94 -47.53 -26.39
N SER A 27 15.03 -47.23 -27.30
CA SER A 27 15.09 -46.08 -28.20
C SER A 27 13.81 -45.23 -28.09
N GLY A 28 13.98 -43.99 -27.63
CA GLY A 28 12.99 -42.90 -27.73
C GLY A 28 11.61 -43.21 -27.15
N THR A 29 11.35 -42.68 -25.93
CA THR A 29 10.03 -42.83 -25.26
C THR A 29 8.92 -42.06 -25.96
N GLU A 30 9.24 -41.17 -26.91
CA GLU A 30 8.29 -40.39 -27.72
C GLU A 30 7.43 -41.26 -28.67
N ASN A 31 7.83 -42.49 -28.96
CA ASN A 31 7.11 -43.43 -29.86
C ASN A 31 6.37 -44.53 -29.08
N SER A 32 6.19 -44.41 -27.77
CA SER A 32 5.62 -45.45 -26.92
C SER A 32 4.11 -45.67 -27.11
N SER A 33 3.37 -44.70 -27.66
CA SER A 33 1.94 -44.79 -27.96
C SER A 33 1.52 -43.82 -29.06
N CYS A 34 0.24 -43.92 -29.47
CA CYS A 34 -0.44 -42.79 -30.14
C CYS A 34 -0.55 -41.60 -29.20
N TRP A 35 -0.98 -40.45 -29.72
CA TRP A 35 -1.38 -39.29 -28.91
C TRP A 35 -2.69 -39.59 -28.18
N VAL A 36 -2.67 -39.54 -26.83
CA VAL A 36 -3.77 -39.89 -25.95
C VAL A 36 -4.36 -38.63 -25.33
N ARG A 37 -5.69 -38.48 -25.43
CA ARG A 37 -6.40 -37.37 -24.83
C ARG A 37 -6.38 -37.46 -23.31
N VAL A 38 -6.32 -36.30 -22.66
CA VAL A 38 -6.36 -36.17 -21.18
C VAL A 38 -7.71 -35.61 -20.78
N SER A 39 -8.46 -36.32 -19.95
CA SER A 39 -9.69 -35.82 -19.35
C SER A 39 -9.39 -34.65 -18.42
N GLN A 40 -10.16 -33.58 -18.55
CA GLN A 40 -10.10 -32.41 -17.71
C GLN A 40 -11.37 -32.31 -16.87
N VAL A 41 -11.31 -31.64 -15.71
CA VAL A 41 -12.47 -31.41 -14.86
C VAL A 41 -13.56 -30.59 -15.58
N TRP A 42 -13.14 -29.68 -16.45
CA TRP A 42 -14.01 -28.82 -17.23
C TRP A 42 -13.32 -28.44 -18.54
N SER A 43 -14.02 -28.59 -19.67
CA SER A 43 -13.44 -28.28 -20.98
C SER A 43 -14.49 -27.79 -21.96
N GLY A 44 -14.15 -26.78 -22.75
CA GLY A 44 -14.96 -26.21 -23.82
C GLY A 44 -14.13 -25.37 -24.77
N ASP A 45 -14.77 -24.72 -25.72
CA ASP A 45 -14.09 -23.89 -26.72
C ASP A 45 -13.58 -22.58 -26.07
N GLY A 46 -12.27 -22.51 -25.84
CA GLY A 46 -11.59 -21.36 -25.26
C GLY A 46 -11.79 -21.18 -23.75
N PHE A 47 -12.38 -22.14 -23.03
CA PHE A 47 -12.53 -22.10 -21.59
C PHE A 47 -12.41 -23.49 -20.94
N GLY A 48 -12.09 -23.51 -19.63
CA GLY A 48 -12.02 -24.75 -18.86
C GLY A 48 -10.78 -24.82 -17.96
N SER A 49 -10.46 -26.02 -17.48
CA SER A 49 -9.24 -26.35 -16.76
C SER A 49 -8.24 -27.02 -17.71
N GLN A 50 -6.94 -26.83 -17.47
CA GLN A 50 -5.91 -27.47 -18.25
C GLN A 50 -4.79 -27.98 -17.34
N PHE A 51 -4.74 -29.30 -17.13
CA PHE A 51 -3.70 -29.98 -16.37
C PHE A 51 -3.06 -31.04 -17.23
N ILE A 52 -1.83 -30.80 -17.68
CA ILE A 52 -1.07 -31.73 -18.49
C ILE A 52 -0.21 -32.59 -17.57
N PRO A 53 -0.35 -33.95 -17.60
CA PRO A 53 0.53 -34.82 -16.85
C PRO A 53 1.99 -34.64 -17.26
N ARG A 54 2.86 -34.53 -16.26
CA ARG A 54 4.31 -34.47 -16.53
C ARG A 54 4.87 -35.81 -16.89
N VAL A 55 5.96 -35.81 -17.66
CA VAL A 55 6.73 -37.01 -17.93
C VAL A 55 7.12 -37.70 -16.63
N GLY A 56 6.89 -39.01 -16.51
CA GLY A 56 7.09 -39.81 -15.32
C GLY A 56 5.90 -39.84 -14.32
N SER A 57 4.81 -39.12 -14.61
CA SER A 57 3.56 -39.26 -13.84
C SER A 57 2.84 -40.56 -14.20
N GLU A 58 2.22 -41.19 -13.19
CA GLU A 58 1.36 -42.36 -13.40
C GLU A 58 -0.07 -41.90 -13.66
N VAL A 59 -0.70 -42.44 -14.70
CA VAL A 59 -2.02 -42.06 -15.17
C VAL A 59 -2.93 -43.27 -15.30
N LEU A 60 -4.22 -43.07 -15.05
CA LEU A 60 -5.24 -44.06 -15.28
C LEU A 60 -5.74 -43.95 -16.72
N VAL A 61 -5.76 -45.08 -17.43
CA VAL A 61 -6.19 -45.16 -18.84
C VAL A 61 -7.47 -46.00 -18.94
N SER A 62 -8.46 -45.46 -19.61
CA SER A 62 -9.63 -46.17 -20.04
C SER A 62 -9.66 -46.30 -21.56
N PHE A 63 -10.47 -47.22 -22.09
CA PHE A 63 -10.59 -47.46 -23.53
C PHE A 63 -12.03 -47.19 -23.95
N ILE A 64 -12.23 -46.31 -24.92
CA ILE A 64 -13.55 -45.94 -25.42
C ILE A 64 -14.22 -47.17 -26.05
N GLN A 65 -15.41 -47.50 -25.61
CA GLN A 65 -16.16 -48.70 -26.02
C GLN A 65 -15.37 -50.00 -25.85
N GLY A 66 -14.38 -50.05 -24.95
CA GLY A 66 -13.53 -51.20 -24.72
C GLY A 66 -12.49 -51.45 -25.83
N ASN A 67 -12.33 -50.53 -26.79
CA ASN A 67 -11.39 -50.67 -27.90
C ASN A 67 -9.99 -50.23 -27.47
N PRO A 68 -8.97 -51.13 -27.45
CA PRO A 68 -7.59 -50.80 -27.09
C PRO A 68 -6.93 -49.74 -27.99
N ASP A 69 -7.40 -49.52 -29.19
CA ASP A 69 -6.89 -48.51 -30.11
C ASP A 69 -7.39 -47.10 -29.79
N ASN A 70 -8.35 -46.97 -28.87
CA ASN A 70 -8.94 -45.71 -28.46
C ASN A 70 -8.72 -45.41 -26.98
N PRO A 71 -7.48 -45.25 -26.49
CA PRO A 71 -7.17 -44.93 -25.12
C PRO A 71 -7.55 -43.49 -24.76
N ILE A 72 -7.96 -43.27 -23.51
CA ILE A 72 -8.18 -41.94 -22.92
C ILE A 72 -7.68 -41.94 -21.47
N ILE A 73 -6.91 -40.92 -21.10
CA ILE A 73 -6.50 -40.74 -19.71
C ILE A 73 -7.66 -40.12 -18.94
N ILE A 74 -8.07 -40.77 -17.83
CA ILE A 74 -9.18 -40.37 -17.00
C ILE A 74 -8.77 -39.81 -15.64
N GLY A 75 -7.48 -39.86 -15.28
CA GLY A 75 -6.95 -39.33 -14.04
C GLY A 75 -5.47 -39.61 -13.86
N SER A 76 -4.93 -39.14 -12.73
CA SER A 76 -3.55 -39.41 -12.30
C SER A 76 -3.56 -39.97 -10.87
N VAL A 77 -2.55 -40.79 -10.53
CA VAL A 77 -2.40 -41.39 -9.20
C VAL A 77 -1.02 -41.13 -8.63
N TYR A 78 -0.97 -40.97 -7.31
CA TYR A 78 0.30 -40.99 -6.59
C TYR A 78 0.80 -42.41 -6.41
N ASN A 79 2.12 -42.57 -6.29
CA ASN A 79 2.75 -43.87 -6.10
C ASN A 79 3.99 -43.77 -5.16
N GLY A 80 4.74 -44.82 -5.01
CA GLY A 80 5.93 -44.88 -4.18
C GLY A 80 7.02 -43.87 -4.56
N GLN A 81 7.12 -43.47 -5.82
CA GLN A 81 8.09 -42.49 -6.34
C GLN A 81 7.48 -41.07 -6.32
N ASN A 82 6.26 -40.93 -6.75
CA ASN A 82 5.53 -39.65 -6.83
C ASN A 82 4.51 -39.58 -5.67
N LYS A 83 4.98 -39.10 -4.53
CA LYS A 83 4.13 -38.94 -3.32
C LYS A 83 3.25 -37.69 -3.38
N PRO A 84 2.11 -37.65 -2.64
CA PRO A 84 1.29 -36.48 -2.49
C PRO A 84 2.08 -35.24 -2.06
N PRO A 85 1.63 -34.02 -2.42
CA PRO A 85 2.34 -32.79 -2.11
C PRO A 85 2.38 -32.50 -0.61
N PHE A 86 1.32 -32.87 0.13
CA PHE A 86 1.29 -32.76 1.60
C PHE A 86 1.74 -34.08 2.22
N SER A 87 2.58 -33.99 3.27
CA SER A 87 3.03 -35.16 4.02
C SER A 87 1.83 -35.79 4.75
N LEU A 88 1.59 -37.06 4.48
CA LEU A 88 0.54 -37.84 5.13
C LEU A 88 1.16 -38.81 6.15
N PRO A 89 0.46 -39.11 7.26
CA PRO A 89 -0.94 -38.73 7.59
C PRO A 89 -1.08 -37.36 8.26
N GLU A 90 -0.03 -36.64 8.59
CA GLU A 90 -0.03 -35.44 9.47
C GLU A 90 -0.83 -34.28 8.87
N ASN A 91 -0.90 -34.18 7.54
CA ASN A 91 -1.59 -33.11 6.83
C ASN A 91 -2.83 -33.60 6.07
N ASN A 92 -3.55 -34.53 6.62
CA ASN A 92 -4.74 -35.13 5.99
C ASN A 92 -5.92 -34.18 5.84
N CYS A 93 -5.95 -33.07 6.62
CA CYS A 93 -6.96 -32.01 6.51
C CYS A 93 -6.61 -30.94 5.45
N LYS A 94 -5.47 -31.05 4.77
CA LYS A 94 -5.08 -30.11 3.71
C LYS A 94 -5.50 -30.58 2.34
N SER A 95 -6.08 -29.68 1.57
CA SER A 95 -6.44 -29.89 0.16
C SER A 95 -5.97 -28.70 -0.68
N GLY A 96 -5.84 -28.88 -1.98
CA GLY A 96 -5.48 -27.76 -2.87
C GLY A 96 -4.60 -28.13 -4.05
N PHE A 97 -4.07 -27.10 -4.70
CA PHE A 97 -3.20 -27.19 -5.86
C PHE A 97 -1.81 -26.68 -5.51
N ILE A 98 -0.80 -27.48 -5.81
CA ILE A 98 0.61 -27.09 -5.69
C ILE A 98 1.26 -27.35 -7.04
N THR A 99 1.85 -26.33 -7.65
CA THR A 99 2.64 -26.44 -8.86
C THR A 99 4.13 -26.65 -8.51
N ARG A 100 4.92 -26.91 -9.52
CA ARG A 100 6.39 -26.97 -9.39
C ARG A 100 6.99 -26.30 -10.61
N SER A 101 7.98 -25.44 -10.40
CA SER A 101 8.72 -24.80 -11.50
C SER A 101 9.31 -25.86 -12.44
N VAL A 102 9.33 -25.55 -13.73
CA VAL A 102 9.90 -26.42 -14.76
C VAL A 102 11.43 -26.31 -14.74
N LYS A 103 12.13 -27.32 -15.24
CA LYS A 103 13.60 -27.40 -15.30
C LYS A 103 14.25 -27.31 -13.91
N ASN A 104 14.10 -28.42 -13.15
CA ASN A 104 14.73 -28.62 -11.85
C ASN A 104 14.13 -27.83 -10.66
N GLY A 105 12.88 -27.41 -10.74
CA GLY A 105 12.18 -26.85 -9.57
C GLY A 105 12.16 -27.85 -8.42
N LYS A 106 12.53 -27.39 -7.22
CA LYS A 106 12.52 -28.21 -6.01
C LYS A 106 11.11 -28.40 -5.48
N LYS A 107 10.91 -29.42 -4.64
CA LYS A 107 9.66 -29.62 -3.90
C LYS A 107 9.34 -28.37 -3.05
N GLY A 108 8.15 -27.81 -3.22
CA GLY A 108 7.72 -26.58 -2.55
C GLY A 108 8.02 -25.29 -3.34
N GLU A 109 8.82 -25.33 -4.39
CA GLU A 109 9.00 -24.21 -5.32
C GLU A 109 7.91 -24.25 -6.38
N GLY A 110 7.00 -23.26 -6.35
CA GLY A 110 5.86 -23.15 -7.26
C GLY A 110 4.72 -22.36 -6.65
N HIS A 111 3.64 -22.23 -7.41
CA HIS A 111 2.45 -21.53 -6.94
C HIS A 111 1.58 -22.49 -6.13
N GLN A 112 0.86 -21.98 -5.13
CA GLN A 112 0.03 -22.78 -4.25
C GLN A 112 -1.32 -22.12 -4.01
N LEU A 113 -2.39 -22.91 -4.04
CA LEU A 113 -3.68 -22.60 -3.48
C LEU A 113 -4.05 -23.75 -2.54
N VAL A 114 -4.03 -23.51 -1.25
CA VAL A 114 -4.19 -24.53 -0.21
C VAL A 114 -5.35 -24.15 0.72
N PHE A 115 -6.19 -25.10 1.01
CA PHE A 115 -7.19 -25.06 2.08
C PHE A 115 -6.69 -25.98 3.19
N ASP A 116 -6.55 -25.45 4.39
CA ASP A 116 -6.17 -26.17 5.61
C ASP A 116 -7.38 -26.09 6.55
N ASP A 117 -8.10 -27.20 6.69
CA ASP A 117 -9.36 -27.29 7.45
C ASP A 117 -9.11 -27.82 8.88
N LYS A 118 -7.93 -27.56 9.43
CA LYS A 118 -7.62 -27.95 10.80
C LYS A 118 -8.46 -27.14 11.77
N GLU A 119 -9.24 -27.80 12.63
CA GLU A 119 -10.17 -27.20 13.57
C GLU A 119 -9.53 -26.08 14.41
N ASN A 120 -10.16 -24.91 14.46
CA ASN A 120 -9.69 -23.65 15.09
C ASN A 120 -8.39 -23.06 14.53
N GLU A 121 -7.90 -23.58 13.42
CA GLU A 121 -6.70 -23.06 12.71
C GLU A 121 -6.91 -22.99 11.20
N GLU A 122 -8.16 -22.94 10.74
CA GLU A 122 -8.54 -22.95 9.33
C GLU A 122 -7.87 -21.81 8.56
N LYS A 123 -7.34 -22.13 7.38
CA LYS A 123 -6.59 -21.18 6.54
C LYS A 123 -6.81 -21.43 5.06
N THR A 124 -6.95 -20.35 4.31
CA THR A 124 -6.76 -20.37 2.86
C THR A 124 -5.43 -19.71 2.55
N ILE A 125 -4.53 -20.40 1.85
CA ILE A 125 -3.18 -19.93 1.54
C ILE A 125 -3.04 -19.80 0.03
N LEU A 126 -2.74 -18.59 -0.44
CA LEU A 126 -2.37 -18.33 -1.82
C LEU A 126 -0.92 -17.85 -1.87
N THR A 127 -0.06 -18.62 -2.54
CA THR A 127 1.37 -18.30 -2.67
C THR A 127 1.76 -18.22 -4.14
N SER A 128 2.47 -17.17 -4.51
CA SER A 128 3.13 -17.06 -5.80
C SER A 128 4.65 -17.10 -5.61
N SER A 129 5.35 -17.93 -6.37
CA SER A 129 6.82 -18.00 -6.38
C SER A 129 7.47 -16.93 -7.25
N GLY A 130 6.69 -16.18 -7.97
CA GLY A 130 7.09 -15.07 -8.82
C GLY A 130 6.05 -13.97 -8.73
N ASP A 131 5.71 -13.37 -9.85
CA ASP A 131 4.73 -12.29 -9.91
C ASP A 131 3.30 -12.78 -9.62
N PHE A 132 2.53 -11.93 -8.98
CA PHE A 132 1.10 -12.13 -8.76
C PHE A 132 0.31 -10.97 -9.38
N HIS A 133 -0.47 -11.24 -10.42
CA HIS A 133 -1.32 -10.26 -11.10
C HIS A 133 -2.79 -10.52 -10.80
N LEU A 134 -3.45 -9.52 -10.20
CA LEU A 134 -4.89 -9.52 -9.97
C LEU A 134 -5.54 -8.39 -10.76
N THR A 135 -6.43 -8.72 -11.69
CA THR A 135 -7.20 -7.74 -12.45
C THR A 135 -8.69 -7.91 -12.17
N VAL A 136 -9.32 -6.88 -11.65
CA VAL A 136 -10.76 -6.84 -11.37
C VAL A 136 -11.40 -5.79 -12.26
N LYS A 137 -12.30 -6.19 -13.15
CA LYS A 137 -12.94 -5.28 -14.13
C LYS A 137 -14.05 -4.41 -13.54
N LYS A 138 -14.51 -4.70 -12.33
CA LYS A 138 -15.58 -3.98 -11.64
C LYS A 138 -15.16 -3.66 -10.22
N ASP A 139 -15.78 -4.27 -9.24
CA ASP A 139 -15.58 -3.97 -7.84
C ASP A 139 -14.75 -5.05 -7.16
N MET A 140 -13.83 -4.67 -6.29
CA MET A 140 -13.16 -5.54 -5.34
C MET A 140 -13.59 -5.17 -3.93
N ILE A 141 -14.23 -6.10 -3.22
CA ILE A 141 -14.75 -5.90 -1.87
C ILE A 141 -14.04 -6.85 -0.91
N SER A 142 -13.48 -6.33 0.16
CA SER A 142 -12.83 -7.12 1.20
C SER A 142 -13.41 -6.77 2.57
N ASN A 143 -13.95 -7.75 3.30
CA ASN A 143 -14.43 -7.60 4.66
C ASN A 143 -13.56 -8.45 5.60
N ILE A 144 -12.85 -7.80 6.51
CA ILE A 144 -11.91 -8.45 7.43
C ILE A 144 -12.33 -8.10 8.86
N ASN A 145 -12.73 -9.09 9.62
CA ASN A 145 -13.26 -8.89 10.96
C ASN A 145 -12.20 -8.66 12.04
N HIS A 146 -10.94 -9.02 11.78
CA HIS A 146 -9.89 -8.92 12.79
C HIS A 146 -8.74 -8.04 12.31
N LEU A 147 -7.76 -8.57 11.61
CA LEU A 147 -6.54 -7.86 11.22
C LEU A 147 -6.26 -8.00 9.73
N MET A 148 -5.97 -6.89 9.08
CA MET A 148 -5.31 -6.86 7.78
C MET A 148 -3.87 -6.37 7.95
N SER A 149 -2.89 -7.19 7.53
CA SER A 149 -1.48 -6.82 7.52
C SER A 149 -0.96 -6.80 6.10
N LEU A 150 -0.21 -5.75 5.76
CA LEU A 150 0.47 -5.62 4.47
C LEU A 150 1.93 -5.26 4.71
N THR A 151 2.84 -6.13 4.26
CA THR A 151 4.29 -5.88 4.30
C THR A 151 4.81 -5.82 2.88
N VAL A 152 5.48 -4.74 2.52
CA VAL A 152 6.07 -4.52 1.19
C VAL A 152 7.54 -4.17 1.38
N ALA A 153 8.44 -4.95 0.76
CA ALA A 153 9.88 -4.79 0.97
C ALA A 153 10.47 -3.55 0.28
N GLU A 154 10.00 -3.22 -0.92
CA GLU A 154 10.65 -2.18 -1.73
C GLU A 154 9.77 -0.97 -1.99
N GLY A 155 8.53 -1.14 -2.43
CA GLY A 155 7.68 -0.01 -2.76
C GLY A 155 6.21 -0.35 -2.96
N ARG A 156 5.35 0.63 -2.76
CA ARG A 156 3.91 0.53 -2.99
C ARG A 156 3.43 1.76 -3.75
N ASN A 157 2.76 1.53 -4.88
CA ASN A 157 2.08 2.58 -5.64
C ASN A 157 0.56 2.41 -5.51
N THR A 158 -0.14 3.51 -5.25
CA THR A 158 -1.60 3.55 -5.25
C THR A 158 -2.05 4.72 -6.11
N GLU A 159 -2.86 4.48 -7.13
CA GLU A 159 -3.43 5.49 -8.01
C GLU A 159 -4.96 5.35 -8.05
N ILE A 160 -5.69 6.43 -7.73
CA ILE A 160 -7.13 6.53 -7.90
C ILE A 160 -7.41 7.53 -9.02
N LYS A 161 -7.75 7.03 -10.20
CA LYS A 161 -7.96 7.86 -11.40
C LYS A 161 -9.22 8.72 -11.32
N LYS A 162 -10.23 8.29 -10.58
CA LYS A 162 -11.49 9.01 -10.41
C LYS A 162 -12.19 8.56 -9.13
N GLY A 163 -12.66 9.52 -8.34
CA GLY A 163 -13.35 9.25 -7.07
C GLY A 163 -12.49 9.62 -5.85
N ASN A 164 -12.88 9.14 -4.69
CA ASN A 164 -12.28 9.51 -3.40
C ASN A 164 -11.49 8.36 -2.81
N ASP A 165 -10.44 8.68 -2.08
CA ASP A 165 -9.81 7.79 -1.10
C ASP A 165 -10.29 8.18 0.30
N ASN A 166 -10.96 7.25 1.00
CA ASN A 166 -11.52 7.49 2.32
C ASN A 166 -10.88 6.56 3.35
N LEU A 167 -10.13 7.12 4.30
CA LEU A 167 -9.65 6.40 5.47
C LEU A 167 -10.44 6.84 6.70
N ILE A 168 -11.22 5.92 7.31
CA ILE A 168 -12.04 6.20 8.48
C ILE A 168 -11.65 5.25 9.62
N LEU A 169 -11.04 5.79 10.67
CA LEU A 169 -10.76 5.08 11.91
C LEU A 169 -11.80 5.48 12.96
N LYS A 170 -12.76 4.60 13.26
CA LYS A 170 -13.79 4.88 14.27
C LYS A 170 -13.24 4.86 15.70
N LYS A 171 -12.21 4.06 15.95
CA LYS A 171 -11.47 3.97 17.22
C LYS A 171 -10.02 3.63 16.92
N GLY A 172 -9.10 4.06 17.78
CA GLY A 172 -7.68 3.81 17.65
C GLY A 172 -6.91 4.98 17.03
N ASN A 173 -5.65 4.78 16.73
CA ASN A 173 -4.72 5.80 16.27
C ASN A 173 -4.28 5.54 14.83
N LEU A 174 -4.03 6.59 14.07
CA LEU A 174 -3.24 6.56 12.85
C LEU A 174 -1.81 6.98 13.19
N HIS A 175 -0.86 6.12 12.91
CA HIS A 175 0.56 6.40 13.09
C HIS A 175 1.27 6.32 11.72
N ASN A 176 1.98 7.39 11.35
CA ASN A 176 2.84 7.44 10.18
C ASN A 176 4.27 7.72 10.64
N ASP A 177 5.17 6.79 10.39
CA ASP A 177 6.61 6.96 10.62
C ASP A 177 7.33 6.89 9.28
N VAL A 178 8.02 7.98 8.91
CA VAL A 178 8.64 8.14 7.60
C VAL A 178 10.06 8.67 7.77
N HIS A 179 11.05 7.86 7.42
CA HIS A 179 12.46 8.27 7.45
C HIS A 179 12.86 9.25 6.33
N GLY A 180 12.04 9.37 5.30
CA GLY A 180 12.25 10.29 4.18
C GLY A 180 11.30 11.48 4.23
N ASN A 181 10.90 11.97 3.08
CA ASN A 181 10.00 13.10 2.92
C ASN A 181 8.53 12.66 2.92
N ILE A 182 7.65 13.54 3.38
CA ILE A 182 6.22 13.49 3.12
C ILE A 182 5.85 14.69 2.28
N ASP A 183 5.46 14.47 1.02
CA ASP A 183 5.01 15.51 0.11
C ASP A 183 3.50 15.41 -0.07
N ILE A 184 2.78 16.49 0.29
CA ILE A 184 1.34 16.60 0.11
C ILE A 184 1.06 17.76 -0.84
N LYS A 185 0.47 17.48 -1.99
CA LYS A 185 0.08 18.48 -2.97
C LYS A 185 -1.43 18.44 -3.22
N VAL A 186 -2.11 19.54 -2.97
CA VAL A 186 -3.52 19.78 -3.36
C VAL A 186 -3.51 20.73 -4.54
N SER A 187 -3.91 20.28 -5.72
CA SER A 187 -3.89 21.11 -6.95
C SER A 187 -5.11 22.01 -7.06
N ASP A 188 -6.28 21.46 -6.71
CA ASP A 188 -7.55 22.18 -6.70
C ASP A 188 -8.32 21.82 -5.44
N GLY A 189 -8.77 22.82 -4.68
CA GLY A 189 -9.50 22.63 -3.42
C GLY A 189 -8.67 22.94 -2.18
N ASP A 190 -9.16 22.54 -1.01
CA ASP A 190 -8.63 22.91 0.29
C ASP A 190 -7.88 21.76 0.95
N TYR A 191 -6.86 22.09 1.72
CA TYR A 191 -6.25 21.19 2.69
C TYR A 191 -6.72 21.59 4.11
N ASN A 192 -7.55 20.75 4.72
CA ASN A 192 -8.15 21.01 6.01
C ASN A 192 -7.63 20.06 7.09
N LEU A 193 -6.99 20.60 8.14
CA LEU A 193 -6.62 19.86 9.35
C LEU A 193 -7.46 20.36 10.52
N LYS A 194 -8.26 19.50 11.14
CA LYS A 194 -9.12 19.85 12.29
C LYS A 194 -8.90 18.87 13.44
N VAL A 195 -8.53 19.40 14.60
CA VAL A 195 -8.47 18.67 15.87
C VAL A 195 -9.62 19.17 16.76
N ALA A 196 -10.63 18.33 16.99
CA ALA A 196 -11.87 18.75 17.64
C ALA A 196 -11.84 18.67 19.18
N GLY A 197 -11.01 17.81 19.76
CA GLY A 197 -11.01 17.59 21.21
C GLY A 197 -9.62 17.34 21.81
N GLY A 198 -8.59 17.92 21.24
CA GLY A 198 -7.22 17.75 21.70
C GLY A 198 -6.32 18.87 21.21
N SER A 199 -5.01 18.70 21.33
CA SER A 199 -4.00 19.65 20.90
C SER A 199 -3.39 19.25 19.55
N GLY A 200 -3.07 20.24 18.72
CA GLY A 200 -2.22 20.09 17.54
C GLY A 200 -0.81 20.61 17.82
N SER A 201 0.22 19.92 17.33
CA SER A 201 1.60 20.36 17.48
C SER A 201 2.34 20.22 16.15
N PHE A 202 3.12 21.25 15.78
CA PHE A 202 4.12 21.22 14.71
C PHE A 202 5.47 21.54 15.32
N THR A 203 6.39 20.60 15.27
CA THR A 203 7.75 20.75 15.79
C THR A 203 8.75 20.43 14.69
N THR A 204 9.75 21.28 14.52
CA THR A 204 10.84 21.08 13.55
C THR A 204 12.16 21.48 14.19
N ASP A 205 13.22 20.73 13.90
CA ASP A 205 14.56 21.05 14.40
C ASP A 205 15.26 22.18 13.62
N LYS A 206 14.73 22.53 12.46
CA LYS A 206 15.31 23.57 11.60
C LYS A 206 14.32 24.71 11.35
N ASN A 207 13.78 24.79 10.17
CA ASN A 207 12.91 25.90 9.76
C ASN A 207 11.48 25.41 9.56
N LEU A 208 10.51 26.20 10.02
CA LEU A 208 9.12 26.13 9.63
C LEU A 208 8.80 27.33 8.74
N THR A 209 8.44 27.08 7.49
CA THR A 209 8.00 28.13 6.56
C THR A 209 6.50 28.03 6.35
N LEU A 210 5.79 29.14 6.56
CA LEU A 210 4.39 29.32 6.24
C LEU A 210 4.29 30.43 5.20
N GLU A 211 3.82 30.13 4.01
CA GLU A 211 3.71 31.10 2.92
C GLU A 211 2.29 31.12 2.35
N SER A 212 1.79 32.30 2.04
CA SER A 212 0.50 32.51 1.39
C SER A 212 0.57 33.73 0.49
N THR A 213 0.00 33.66 -0.69
CA THR A 213 -0.09 34.79 -1.62
C THR A 213 -1.12 35.84 -1.18
N GLN A 214 -2.03 35.51 -0.27
CA GLN A 214 -3.10 36.41 0.19
C GLN A 214 -2.95 36.78 1.66
N SER A 215 -3.08 35.79 2.56
CA SER A 215 -2.98 36.05 4.00
C SER A 215 -2.65 34.81 4.81
N ILE A 216 -1.98 35.02 5.96
CA ILE A 216 -1.80 34.06 7.04
C ILE A 216 -2.51 34.64 8.26
N LYS A 217 -3.41 33.85 8.87
CA LYS A 217 -4.16 34.24 10.05
C LYS A 217 -3.93 33.28 11.21
N ILE A 218 -3.51 33.81 12.36
CA ILE A 218 -3.38 33.09 13.62
C ILE A 218 -4.43 33.68 14.57
N LYS A 219 -5.31 32.85 15.14
CA LYS A 219 -6.43 33.35 15.95
C LYS A 219 -6.68 32.46 17.17
N VAL A 220 -6.87 33.10 18.32
CA VAL A 220 -7.33 32.48 19.57
C VAL A 220 -8.41 33.39 20.21
N GLY A 221 -9.64 32.96 20.19
CA GLY A 221 -10.76 33.77 20.65
C GLY A 221 -10.87 35.08 19.90
N VAL A 222 -10.73 36.24 20.63
CA VAL A 222 -10.76 37.59 20.05
C VAL A 222 -9.38 38.11 19.63
N ASN A 223 -8.31 37.44 20.06
CA ASN A 223 -6.93 37.82 19.74
C ASN A 223 -6.52 37.23 18.37
N GLU A 224 -5.88 38.05 17.54
CA GLU A 224 -5.47 37.61 16.20
C GLU A 224 -4.22 38.33 15.69
N ILE A 225 -3.44 37.60 14.86
CA ILE A 225 -2.36 38.16 14.04
C ILE A 225 -2.72 37.85 12.61
N ILE A 226 -2.77 38.88 11.77
CA ILE A 226 -3.02 38.74 10.32
C ILE A 226 -1.82 39.33 9.58
N ILE A 227 -1.20 38.52 8.75
CA ILE A 227 -0.19 38.95 7.77
C ILE A 227 -0.86 38.89 6.41
N SER A 228 -0.92 39.99 5.67
CA SER A 228 -1.57 40.10 4.38
C SER A 228 -0.79 41.00 3.43
N THR A 229 -1.25 41.09 2.20
CA THR A 229 -0.66 42.00 1.21
C THR A 229 -0.74 43.50 1.60
N SER A 230 -1.66 43.87 2.49
CA SER A 230 -1.80 45.24 3.01
C SER A 230 -0.96 45.55 4.24
N GLY A 231 -0.36 44.51 4.87
CA GLY A 231 0.48 44.67 6.06
C GLY A 231 0.23 43.64 7.16
N ILE A 232 0.77 43.92 8.35
CA ILE A 232 0.64 43.07 9.51
C ILE A 232 -0.29 43.76 10.52
N ASN A 233 -1.33 43.07 10.95
CA ASN A 233 -2.28 43.53 11.97
C ASN A 233 -2.21 42.60 13.16
N ILE A 234 -1.95 43.17 14.36
CA ILE A 234 -1.94 42.47 15.63
C ILE A 234 -3.04 43.07 16.51
N LYS A 235 -4.03 42.27 16.89
CA LYS A 235 -5.14 42.66 17.70
C LYS A 235 -5.26 41.73 18.91
N GLY A 236 -5.37 42.27 20.09
CA GLY A 236 -5.52 41.52 21.33
C GLY A 236 -6.05 42.36 22.45
N THR A 237 -6.62 41.75 23.50
CA THR A 237 -7.03 42.43 24.75
C THR A 237 -5.81 42.97 25.47
N GLN A 238 -4.66 42.34 25.35
CA GLN A 238 -3.37 42.80 25.82
C GLN A 238 -2.29 42.44 24.83
N ILE A 239 -1.38 43.34 24.56
CA ILE A 239 -0.21 43.08 23.71
C ILE A 239 1.02 43.51 24.52
N ALA A 240 1.93 42.56 24.77
CA ALA A 240 3.24 42.82 25.36
C ALA A 240 4.33 42.56 24.32
N ILE A 241 5.25 43.49 24.16
CA ILE A 241 6.43 43.35 23.28
C ILE A 241 7.65 43.58 24.15
N GLU A 242 8.47 42.57 24.35
CA GLU A 242 9.66 42.60 25.18
C GLU A 242 10.87 42.13 24.38
N GLY A 243 11.93 42.91 24.40
CA GLY A 243 13.24 42.55 23.82
C GLY A 243 14.28 42.48 24.92
N GLN A 244 14.95 41.35 25.12
CA GLN A 244 15.99 41.20 26.15
C GLN A 244 17.20 42.08 25.92
N GLY A 245 17.54 42.43 24.68
CA GLY A 245 18.65 43.31 24.34
C GLY A 245 18.17 44.69 23.85
N SER A 246 17.30 44.69 22.84
CA SER A 246 16.75 45.92 22.26
C SER A 246 15.39 45.66 21.61
N ALA A 247 14.55 46.69 21.59
CA ALA A 247 13.34 46.74 20.77
C ALA A 247 13.39 48.02 19.93
N GLU A 248 13.21 47.90 18.62
CA GLU A 248 13.26 49.03 17.70
C GLU A 248 11.98 49.13 16.86
N LEU A 249 11.37 50.33 16.81
CA LEU A 249 10.22 50.62 15.98
C LEU A 249 10.59 51.72 14.98
N LYS A 250 10.60 51.42 13.69
CA LYS A 250 10.89 52.35 12.61
C LYS A 250 9.75 52.38 11.60
N GLY A 251 9.45 53.53 11.07
CA GLY A 251 8.48 53.73 10.01
C GLY A 251 8.56 55.17 9.47
N ALA A 252 8.06 55.41 8.26
CA ALA A 252 7.89 56.77 7.73
C ALA A 252 6.97 57.59 8.66
N THR A 253 6.02 56.97 9.27
CA THR A 253 5.15 57.54 10.32
C THR A 253 5.01 56.55 11.45
N LEU A 254 5.23 56.96 12.69
CA LEU A 254 4.97 56.18 13.89
C LEU A 254 3.92 56.93 14.72
N LYS A 255 2.77 56.29 15.00
CA LYS A 255 1.72 56.80 15.86
C LYS A 255 1.60 55.91 17.10
N LEU A 256 1.73 56.50 18.29
CA LEU A 256 1.51 55.86 19.58
C LEU A 256 0.38 56.60 20.28
N GLU A 257 -0.70 55.90 20.61
CA GLU A 257 -1.89 56.50 21.20
C GLU A 257 -2.43 55.61 22.31
N GLY A 258 -2.53 56.14 23.50
CA GLY A 258 -3.21 55.54 24.64
C GLY A 258 -4.45 56.36 25.01
N GLN A 259 -5.62 55.74 25.09
CA GLN A 259 -6.88 56.45 25.42
C GLN A 259 -6.91 56.99 26.84
N ALA A 260 -6.30 56.30 27.80
CA ALA A 260 -6.26 56.69 29.20
C ALA A 260 -4.88 57.21 29.63
N MET A 261 -3.82 56.48 29.27
CA MET A 261 -2.45 56.82 29.66
C MET A 261 -1.46 56.25 28.63
N SER A 262 -0.44 57.04 28.33
CA SER A 262 0.76 56.58 27.63
C SER A 262 1.97 56.88 28.51
N GLU A 263 2.79 55.89 28.80
CA GLU A 263 3.97 56.03 29.65
C GLU A 263 5.21 55.57 28.93
N VAL A 264 6.29 56.37 28.97
CA VAL A 264 7.62 56.01 28.44
C VAL A 264 8.61 56.18 29.57
N LYS A 265 9.28 55.12 29.98
CA LYS A 265 10.28 55.13 31.05
C LYS A 265 11.63 54.66 30.55
N GLY A 266 12.70 55.22 31.00
CA GLY A 266 14.06 54.81 30.75
C GLY A 266 15.03 55.56 31.66
N THR A 267 16.23 54.99 31.84
CA THR A 267 17.32 55.70 32.55
C THR A 267 17.69 57.00 31.82
N MET A 268 17.57 56.96 30.48
CA MET A 268 17.71 58.12 29.63
C MET A 268 16.64 58.07 28.54
N LEU A 269 15.93 59.15 28.34
CA LEU A 269 14.95 59.35 27.28
C LEU A 269 15.40 60.50 26.39
N THR A 270 15.61 60.22 25.11
CA THR A 270 15.93 61.23 24.10
C THR A 270 14.77 61.37 23.11
N LEU A 271 14.22 62.57 22.99
CA LEU A 271 13.21 62.94 21.99
C LEU A 271 13.82 63.99 21.06
N GLN A 272 13.96 63.64 19.80
CA GLN A 272 14.59 64.54 18.83
C GLN A 272 13.74 64.63 17.55
N GLY A 273 13.40 65.83 17.15
CA GLY A 273 12.78 66.12 15.86
C GLY A 273 13.70 66.98 15.02
N SER A 274 13.96 66.61 13.75
CA SER A 274 14.83 67.40 12.87
C SER A 274 14.26 68.75 12.47
N ALA A 275 12.93 68.89 12.46
CA ALA A 275 12.25 70.15 12.13
C ALA A 275 11.54 70.73 13.34
N MET A 276 10.83 69.93 14.09
CA MET A 276 10.05 70.40 15.27
C MET A 276 9.78 69.26 16.24
N THR A 277 9.92 69.52 17.53
CA THR A 277 9.39 68.69 18.62
C THR A 277 8.29 69.51 19.33
N GLN A 278 7.05 68.98 19.35
CA GLN A 278 5.93 69.70 19.97
C GLN A 278 5.37 68.86 21.10
N ILE A 279 5.29 69.45 22.30
CA ILE A 279 4.65 68.89 23.50
C ILE A 279 3.46 69.77 23.86
N LYS A 280 2.25 69.17 23.89
CA LYS A 280 1.02 69.87 24.25
C LYS A 280 0.30 69.09 25.37
N GLY A 281 -0.17 69.79 26.37
CA GLY A 281 -0.97 69.23 27.44
C GLY A 281 -1.64 70.33 28.24
N GLY A 282 -2.68 70.04 28.99
CA GLY A 282 -3.28 71.02 29.93
C GLY A 282 -2.31 71.47 31.05
N ILE A 283 -1.44 70.55 31.46
CA ILE A 283 -0.29 70.81 32.36
C ILE A 283 0.89 70.07 31.77
N VAL A 284 2.04 70.70 31.59
CA VAL A 284 3.32 70.10 31.16
C VAL A 284 4.32 70.36 32.29
N ASN A 285 4.73 69.29 33.00
CA ASN A 285 5.82 69.36 33.99
C ASN A 285 7.12 68.86 33.37
N ILE A 286 8.16 69.62 33.39
CA ILE A 286 9.52 69.27 32.99
C ILE A 286 10.39 69.49 34.23
N GLY A 287 10.77 68.37 34.88
CA GLY A 287 11.54 68.33 36.09
C GLY A 287 12.99 68.04 35.92
#